data_c96076719780cb2e5a7471b5f8266362
#
_entry.id   c96076719780cb2e5a7471b5f8266362
#
_cell.length_a   1.000
_cell.length_b   1.000
_cell.length_c   1.000
_cell.angle_alpha   90.00
_cell.angle_beta   90.00
_cell.angle_gamma   90.00
#
_symmetry.space_group_name_H-M   'P 1'
#
loop_
_entity.id
_entity.type
_entity.pdbx_description
1 polymer ?
#
loop_
_entity_poly.entity_id
_entity_poly.type
_entity_poly.pdbx_seq_one_letter_code
_entity_poly.pdbx_strand_id
1 'polypeptide(L)'
;NYCYVSGSKALYKYDKNGKLLLANETPFDGYPIPANHIGGIDVFNGEIFVSAENFMDGVGKDIQIAIHDAETLKLKRSFSFEPSSGQQEVSGICVDTDKRTVWMVSWVGEESGRYIYEYSLDTGKYLRKVHLQAVPQWIQGIHYWKNKLFITADDGNADFDEPDNLYRIDVTDKTYAHVVREKIFSEVKRQGEIEAGGVDPKTGELLILFNRGSRIVLGMVKGFYPGYDREISEVYRFRMAPYADKPTKAKAKK
;
A
#
# COMPACT_ATOMS: atom_id res chain seq x y z
N ASN A 1 -0.31 14.32 -14.36
CA ASN A 1 0.77 15.18 -13.87
C ASN A 1 0.57 15.60 -12.42
N TYR A 2 -0.17 14.83 -11.65
CA TYR A 2 -0.46 15.08 -10.25
C TYR A 2 0.07 13.92 -9.40
N CYS A 3 0.39 14.19 -8.13
CA CYS A 3 0.66 13.21 -7.10
C CYS A 3 -0.52 13.21 -6.12
N TYR A 4 -1.00 12.04 -5.76
CA TYR A 4 -2.05 11.86 -4.76
C TYR A 4 -1.43 11.20 -3.54
N VAL A 5 -1.80 11.71 -2.37
CA VAL A 5 -1.31 11.22 -1.08
C VAL A 5 -2.51 11.08 -0.16
N SER A 6 -2.55 10.02 0.62
CA SER A 6 -3.49 9.90 1.73
C SER A 6 -2.76 10.05 3.06
N GLY A 7 -3.39 10.70 4.01
CA GLY A 7 -3.18 10.42 5.42
C GLY A 7 -4.23 9.41 5.87
N SER A 8 -4.20 9.02 7.13
CA SER A 8 -5.18 8.07 7.68
C SER A 8 -6.64 8.55 7.58
N LYS A 9 -6.88 9.86 7.44
CA LYS A 9 -8.21 10.48 7.43
C LYS A 9 -8.38 11.59 6.40
N ALA A 10 -7.49 11.70 5.41
CA ALA A 10 -7.55 12.76 4.42
C ALA A 10 -6.99 12.32 3.07
N LEU A 11 -7.41 12.98 1.99
CA LEU A 11 -6.88 12.83 0.65
C LEU A 11 -6.33 14.16 0.16
N TYR A 12 -5.17 14.11 -0.49
CA TYR A 12 -4.47 15.29 -0.99
C TYR A 12 -4.07 15.13 -2.45
N LYS A 13 -4.17 16.22 -3.21
CA LYS A 13 -3.72 16.32 -4.60
C LYS A 13 -2.64 17.37 -4.71
N TYR A 14 -1.48 16.99 -5.21
CA TYR A 14 -0.32 17.86 -5.43
C TYR A 14 0.01 17.99 -6.91
N ASP A 15 0.59 19.10 -7.30
CA ASP A 15 1.23 19.22 -8.60
C ASP A 15 2.60 18.50 -8.63
N LYS A 16 3.21 18.47 -9.82
CA LYS A 16 4.53 17.84 -10.03
C LYS A 16 5.68 18.49 -9.24
N ASN A 17 5.49 19.68 -8.69
CA ASN A 17 6.48 20.41 -7.91
C ASN A 17 6.25 20.28 -6.40
N GLY A 18 5.26 19.45 -5.98
CA GLY A 18 4.90 19.26 -4.58
C GLY A 18 4.02 20.37 -4.00
N LYS A 19 3.43 21.24 -4.82
CA LYS A 19 2.46 22.24 -4.35
C LYS A 19 1.12 21.59 -4.14
N LEU A 20 0.53 21.74 -2.95
CA LEU A 20 -0.83 21.30 -2.65
C LEU A 20 -1.83 22.06 -3.52
N LEU A 21 -2.67 21.35 -4.24
CA LEU A 21 -3.73 21.87 -5.09
C LEU A 21 -5.11 21.71 -4.48
N LEU A 22 -5.35 20.57 -3.83
CA LEU A 22 -6.65 20.23 -3.25
C LEU A 22 -6.46 19.30 -2.05
N ALA A 23 -7.27 19.48 -1.02
CA ALA A 23 -7.39 18.59 0.12
C ALA A 23 -8.85 18.19 0.33
N ASN A 24 -9.09 16.95 0.73
CA ASN A 24 -10.36 16.48 1.27
C ASN A 24 -10.08 15.90 2.67
N GLU A 25 -10.45 16.65 3.69
CA GLU A 25 -10.26 16.31 5.11
C GLU A 25 -11.44 15.52 5.70
N THR A 26 -12.49 15.33 4.91
CA THR A 26 -13.65 14.50 5.25
C THR A 26 -13.92 13.44 4.18
N PRO A 27 -12.93 12.58 3.85
CA PRO A 27 -13.02 11.66 2.73
C PRO A 27 -14.11 10.60 2.91
N PHE A 28 -14.53 10.35 4.14
CA PHE A 28 -15.54 9.34 4.48
C PHE A 28 -16.99 9.83 4.32
N ASP A 29 -17.18 11.10 3.98
CA ASP A 29 -18.52 11.64 3.73
C ASP A 29 -19.23 10.88 2.61
N GLY A 30 -20.42 10.38 2.90
CA GLY A 30 -21.22 9.60 1.97
C GLY A 30 -20.87 8.12 1.87
N TYR A 31 -19.93 7.61 2.67
CA TYR A 31 -19.66 6.19 2.73
C TYR A 31 -20.87 5.41 3.26
N PRO A 32 -21.23 4.25 2.65
CA PRO A 32 -22.36 3.45 3.11
C PRO A 32 -22.09 2.77 4.46
N ILE A 33 -20.82 2.54 4.79
CA ILE A 33 -20.37 2.00 6.06
C ILE A 33 -19.42 3.02 6.69
N PRO A 34 -19.63 3.42 7.96
CA PRO A 34 -18.73 4.36 8.63
C PRO A 34 -17.28 3.86 8.64
N ALA A 35 -16.35 4.75 8.31
CA ALA A 35 -14.92 4.48 8.35
C ALA A 35 -14.21 5.60 9.13
N ASN A 36 -13.03 5.28 9.66
CA ASN A 36 -12.17 6.24 10.35
C ASN A 36 -10.71 6.16 9.90
N HIS A 37 -10.40 5.24 8.97
CA HIS A 37 -9.03 4.98 8.54
C HIS A 37 -8.98 4.67 7.03
N ILE A 38 -7.99 5.25 6.36
CA ILE A 38 -7.57 4.90 5.00
C ILE A 38 -6.32 4.04 5.13
N GLY A 39 -6.38 2.79 4.68
CA GLY A 39 -5.22 1.90 4.63
C GLY A 39 -4.28 2.21 3.48
N GLY A 40 -4.80 2.63 2.33
CA GLY A 40 -3.99 2.99 1.17
C GLY A 40 -4.82 3.49 0.01
N ILE A 41 -4.12 4.00 -1.01
CA ILE A 41 -4.74 4.50 -2.24
C ILE A 41 -3.97 4.05 -3.48
N ASP A 42 -4.68 3.93 -4.59
CA ASP A 42 -4.09 3.86 -5.93
C ASP A 42 -4.93 4.66 -6.93
N VAL A 43 -4.32 5.09 -8.03
CA VAL A 43 -4.98 5.97 -9.00
C VAL A 43 -5.01 5.31 -10.37
N PHE A 44 -6.20 5.12 -10.90
CA PHE A 44 -6.40 4.58 -12.22
C PHE A 44 -7.54 5.27 -12.95
N ASN A 45 -7.31 5.66 -14.20
CA ASN A 45 -8.31 6.22 -15.11
C ASN A 45 -9.15 7.37 -14.54
N GLY A 46 -8.50 8.32 -13.84
CA GLY A 46 -9.16 9.49 -13.24
C GLY A 46 -9.95 9.18 -11.97
N GLU A 47 -9.76 8.01 -11.40
CA GLU A 47 -10.36 7.57 -10.14
C GLU A 47 -9.28 7.22 -9.12
N ILE A 48 -9.54 7.53 -7.85
CA ILE A 48 -8.72 7.12 -6.71
C ILE A 48 -9.43 5.96 -6.03
N PHE A 49 -8.77 4.80 -6.02
CA PHE A 49 -9.20 3.62 -5.28
C PHE A 49 -8.67 3.74 -3.86
N VAL A 50 -9.54 3.66 -2.91
CA VAL A 50 -9.24 3.84 -1.48
C VAL A 50 -9.66 2.58 -0.75
N SER A 51 -8.73 1.95 -0.06
CA SER A 51 -9.09 0.96 0.95
C SER A 51 -9.41 1.68 2.27
N ALA A 52 -10.58 1.44 2.80
CA ALA A 52 -11.05 2.13 3.99
C ALA A 52 -11.66 1.13 4.98
N GLU A 53 -11.58 1.48 6.25
CA GLU A 53 -12.08 0.63 7.33
C GLU A 53 -12.37 1.44 8.60
N ASN A 54 -12.85 0.76 9.61
CA ASN A 54 -12.86 1.25 10.99
C ASN A 54 -11.72 0.56 11.75
N PHE A 55 -10.68 1.34 12.11
CA PHE A 55 -9.47 0.84 12.76
C PHE A 55 -9.27 1.47 14.13
N MET A 56 -8.91 0.65 15.12
CA MET A 56 -8.58 1.10 16.46
C MET A 56 -7.69 0.08 17.19
N ASP A 57 -6.55 0.53 17.72
CA ASP A 57 -5.63 -0.27 18.55
C ASP A 57 -5.28 -1.65 17.95
N GLY A 58 -4.92 -1.69 16.67
CA GLY A 58 -4.53 -2.90 15.96
C GLY A 58 -5.70 -3.75 15.45
N VAL A 59 -6.94 -3.30 15.60
CA VAL A 59 -8.13 -4.01 15.15
C VAL A 59 -8.82 -3.25 14.03
N GLY A 60 -8.89 -3.86 12.85
CA GLY A 60 -9.65 -3.38 11.70
C GLY A 60 -10.99 -4.10 11.57
N LYS A 61 -11.97 -3.43 11.00
CA LYS A 61 -13.29 -3.99 10.64
C LYS A 61 -13.98 -3.09 9.61
N ASP A 62 -15.10 -3.56 9.09
CA ASP A 62 -15.95 -2.78 8.19
C ASP A 62 -15.18 -2.32 6.93
N ILE A 63 -14.33 -3.19 6.39
CA ILE A 63 -13.52 -2.92 5.21
C ILE A 63 -14.40 -2.60 4.01
N GLN A 64 -14.00 -1.61 3.23
CA GLN A 64 -14.63 -1.29 1.96
C GLN A 64 -13.62 -0.73 0.96
N ILE A 65 -13.91 -0.90 -0.33
CA ILE A 65 -13.21 -0.26 -1.42
C ILE A 65 -14.04 0.95 -1.85
N ALA A 66 -13.55 2.15 -1.56
CA ALA A 66 -14.20 3.39 -2.00
C ALA A 66 -13.49 3.94 -3.24
N ILE A 67 -14.25 4.50 -4.17
CA ILE A 67 -13.73 5.09 -5.39
C ILE A 67 -14.09 6.57 -5.39
N HIS A 68 -13.05 7.40 -5.38
CA HIS A 68 -13.16 8.85 -5.42
C HIS A 68 -12.82 9.37 -6.81
N ASP A 69 -13.36 10.51 -7.12
CA ASP A 69 -12.99 11.25 -8.32
C ASP A 69 -11.65 11.95 -8.13
N ALA A 70 -10.70 11.73 -9.04
CA ALA A 70 -9.34 12.26 -8.91
C ALA A 70 -9.23 13.78 -9.12
N GLU A 71 -10.26 14.42 -9.70
CA GLU A 71 -10.26 15.88 -9.86
C GLU A 71 -10.83 16.58 -8.62
N THR A 72 -11.84 16.01 -7.99
CA THR A 72 -12.57 16.64 -6.88
C THR A 72 -12.27 16.01 -5.52
N LEU A 73 -11.63 14.85 -5.47
CA LEU A 73 -11.38 14.01 -4.29
C LEU A 73 -12.66 13.55 -3.57
N LYS A 74 -13.84 13.65 -4.21
CA LYS A 74 -15.12 13.27 -3.62
C LYS A 74 -15.48 11.84 -3.96
N LEU A 75 -16.20 11.18 -3.05
CA LEU A 75 -16.73 9.84 -3.27
C LEU A 75 -17.60 9.80 -4.54
N LYS A 76 -17.39 8.80 -5.37
CA LYS A 76 -18.25 8.45 -6.52
C LYS A 76 -19.09 7.22 -6.24
N ARG A 77 -18.47 6.18 -5.70
CA ARG A 77 -19.10 4.88 -5.37
C ARG A 77 -18.21 4.09 -4.42
N SER A 78 -18.76 3.03 -3.87
CA SER A 78 -17.99 2.06 -3.10
C SER A 78 -18.44 0.64 -3.43
N PHE A 79 -17.54 -0.31 -3.15
CA PHE A 79 -17.83 -1.74 -3.21
C PHE A 79 -17.85 -2.31 -1.80
N SER A 80 -18.82 -3.16 -1.52
CA SER A 80 -18.88 -3.87 -0.25
C SER A 80 -17.74 -4.87 -0.17
N PHE A 81 -17.18 -4.99 1.01
CA PHE A 81 -16.24 -6.04 1.36
C PHE A 81 -16.94 -7.41 1.40
N GLU A 82 -16.20 -8.45 1.04
CA GLU A 82 -16.68 -9.84 1.09
C GLU A 82 -16.11 -10.54 2.34
N PRO A 83 -16.94 -10.77 3.37
CA PRO A 83 -16.46 -11.38 4.62
C PRO A 83 -15.86 -12.77 4.46
N SER A 84 -16.29 -13.54 3.45
CA SER A 84 -15.75 -14.89 3.18
C SER A 84 -14.29 -14.88 2.72
N SER A 85 -13.74 -13.72 2.38
CA SER A 85 -12.29 -13.54 2.11
C SER A 85 -11.45 -13.87 3.35
N GLY A 86 -11.98 -13.61 4.54
CA GLY A 86 -11.28 -13.72 5.81
C GLY A 86 -10.30 -12.57 6.07
N GLN A 87 -10.31 -11.52 5.26
CA GLN A 87 -9.53 -10.30 5.52
C GLN A 87 -10.12 -9.57 6.73
N GLN A 88 -9.27 -9.16 7.67
CA GLN A 88 -9.71 -8.56 8.95
C GLN A 88 -9.42 -7.07 9.03
N GLU A 89 -8.45 -6.60 8.25
CA GLU A 89 -7.98 -5.22 8.22
C GLU A 89 -7.43 -4.91 6.83
N VAL A 90 -7.25 -3.64 6.48
CA VAL A 90 -6.67 -3.26 5.20
C VAL A 90 -5.67 -2.13 5.32
N SER A 91 -4.39 -2.41 5.03
CA SER A 91 -3.29 -1.44 5.03
C SER A 91 -2.92 -0.92 3.64
N GLY A 92 -3.36 -1.58 2.57
CA GLY A 92 -2.98 -1.15 1.24
C GLY A 92 -3.87 -1.69 0.13
N ILE A 93 -3.88 -0.97 -0.98
CA ILE A 93 -4.66 -1.29 -2.19
C ILE A 93 -3.86 -0.92 -3.44
N CYS A 94 -3.96 -1.72 -4.49
CA CYS A 94 -3.50 -1.33 -5.82
C CYS A 94 -4.38 -1.89 -6.94
N VAL A 95 -4.28 -1.28 -8.11
CA VAL A 95 -4.98 -1.69 -9.33
C VAL A 95 -4.00 -2.40 -10.26
N ASP A 96 -4.26 -3.69 -10.52
CA ASP A 96 -3.61 -4.44 -11.60
C ASP A 96 -4.32 -4.10 -12.91
N THR A 97 -3.73 -3.19 -13.65
CA THR A 97 -4.32 -2.67 -14.90
C THR A 97 -4.35 -3.70 -16.02
N ASP A 98 -3.47 -4.70 -15.99
CA ASP A 98 -3.38 -5.73 -17.03
C ASP A 98 -4.46 -6.79 -16.87
N LYS A 99 -4.75 -7.18 -15.63
CA LYS A 99 -5.80 -8.17 -15.32
C LYS A 99 -7.16 -7.55 -14.98
N ARG A 100 -7.20 -6.22 -14.82
CA ARG A 100 -8.37 -5.48 -14.34
C ARG A 100 -8.86 -6.01 -13.00
N THR A 101 -7.94 -6.09 -12.05
CA THR A 101 -8.22 -6.51 -10.67
C THR A 101 -7.68 -5.49 -9.69
N VAL A 102 -8.18 -5.57 -8.46
CA VAL A 102 -7.72 -4.78 -7.31
C VAL A 102 -7.12 -5.75 -6.31
N TRP A 103 -5.94 -5.45 -5.84
CA TRP A 103 -5.30 -6.21 -4.77
C TRP A 103 -5.30 -5.41 -3.47
N MET A 104 -5.58 -6.09 -2.37
CA MET A 104 -5.50 -5.54 -1.01
C MET A 104 -4.59 -6.38 -0.13
N VAL A 105 -4.01 -5.73 0.87
CA VAL A 105 -3.15 -6.34 1.89
C VAL A 105 -3.60 -5.94 3.28
N SER A 106 -3.10 -6.64 4.29
CA SER A 106 -3.37 -6.39 5.71
C SER A 106 -2.09 -6.19 6.48
N TRP A 107 -2.07 -5.19 7.35
CA TRP A 107 -1.00 -4.94 8.31
C TRP A 107 -1.05 -5.92 9.48
N VAL A 108 -2.24 -6.26 9.98
CA VAL A 108 -2.40 -7.19 11.10
C VAL A 108 -1.80 -8.54 10.77
N GLY A 109 -1.08 -9.11 11.72
CA GLY A 109 -0.49 -10.44 11.64
C GLY A 109 -1.54 -11.56 11.60
N GLU A 110 -1.15 -12.74 12.07
CA GLU A 110 -1.96 -13.94 12.10
C GLU A 110 -2.45 -14.38 10.71
N GLU A 111 -3.74 -14.69 10.58
CA GLU A 111 -4.28 -15.25 9.34
C GLU A 111 -4.36 -14.17 8.23
N SER A 112 -4.86 -12.97 8.54
CA SER A 112 -5.14 -11.95 7.53
C SER A 112 -3.88 -11.44 6.84
N GLY A 113 -2.81 -11.17 7.58
CA GLY A 113 -1.54 -10.66 7.03
C GLY A 113 -0.73 -11.69 6.23
N ARG A 114 -1.20 -12.95 6.15
CA ARG A 114 -0.52 -14.00 5.36
C ARG A 114 -0.89 -13.99 3.89
N TYR A 115 -1.90 -13.20 3.51
CA TYR A 115 -2.48 -13.24 2.17
C TYR A 115 -2.50 -11.89 1.51
N ILE A 116 -2.49 -11.90 0.18
CA ILE A 116 -3.00 -10.80 -0.64
C ILE A 116 -4.37 -11.19 -1.19
N TYR A 117 -5.26 -10.23 -1.32
CA TYR A 117 -6.67 -10.43 -1.64
C TYR A 117 -7.00 -9.80 -2.98
N GLU A 118 -7.56 -10.58 -3.91
CA GLU A 118 -7.87 -10.14 -5.27
C GLU A 118 -9.37 -9.93 -5.45
N TYR A 119 -9.71 -8.76 -5.99
CA TYR A 119 -11.08 -8.36 -6.30
C TYR A 119 -11.20 -7.92 -7.76
N SER A 120 -12.38 -8.06 -8.34
CA SER A 120 -12.66 -7.54 -9.68
C SER A 120 -12.68 -6.01 -9.67
N LEU A 121 -11.93 -5.37 -10.56
CA LEU A 121 -11.93 -3.92 -10.75
C LEU A 121 -13.30 -3.39 -11.18
N ASP A 122 -14.01 -4.17 -12.02
CA ASP A 122 -15.27 -3.74 -12.63
C ASP A 122 -16.46 -3.88 -11.69
N THR A 123 -16.47 -4.93 -10.84
CA THR A 123 -17.64 -5.28 -10.05
C THR A 123 -17.40 -5.20 -8.53
N GLY A 124 -16.15 -5.06 -8.09
CA GLY A 124 -15.77 -5.12 -6.69
C GLY A 124 -15.92 -6.52 -6.06
N LYS A 125 -16.28 -7.55 -6.83
CA LYS A 125 -16.44 -8.89 -6.30
C LYS A 125 -15.10 -9.51 -5.91
N TYR A 126 -15.08 -10.16 -4.75
CA TYR A 126 -13.96 -10.98 -4.31
C TYR A 126 -13.72 -12.14 -5.30
N LEU A 127 -12.47 -12.35 -5.68
CA LEU A 127 -12.06 -13.39 -6.59
C LEU A 127 -11.32 -14.52 -5.87
N ARG A 128 -10.34 -14.17 -5.06
CA ARG A 128 -9.51 -15.12 -4.29
C ARG A 128 -8.58 -14.43 -3.32
N LYS A 129 -7.95 -15.22 -2.44
CA LYS A 129 -6.75 -14.82 -1.71
C LYS A 129 -5.57 -15.70 -2.10
N VAL A 130 -4.37 -15.16 -2.01
CA VAL A 130 -3.11 -15.84 -2.37
C VAL A 130 -2.17 -15.77 -1.18
N HIS A 131 -1.72 -16.93 -0.70
CA HIS A 131 -0.82 -17.03 0.44
C HIS A 131 0.60 -16.57 0.08
N LEU A 132 1.18 -15.70 0.89
CA LEU A 132 2.54 -15.22 0.72
C LEU A 132 3.56 -16.23 1.26
N GLN A 133 4.65 -16.47 0.53
CA GLN A 133 5.77 -17.32 0.92
C GLN A 133 7.10 -16.66 0.51
N ALA A 134 7.94 -16.14 1.46
CA ALA A 134 7.65 -15.98 2.89
C ALA A 134 6.58 -14.91 3.16
N VAL A 135 6.16 -14.78 4.45
CA VAL A 135 5.22 -13.76 4.89
C VAL A 135 5.99 -12.61 5.52
N PRO A 136 6.07 -11.43 4.89
CA PRO A 136 6.57 -10.22 5.54
C PRO A 136 5.66 -9.81 6.69
N GLN A 137 6.24 -9.26 7.76
CA GLN A 137 5.46 -8.73 8.87
C GLN A 137 5.03 -7.29 8.59
N TRP A 138 3.93 -6.86 9.17
CA TRP A 138 3.50 -5.46 9.18
C TRP A 138 3.49 -4.83 7.78
N ILE A 139 2.76 -5.44 6.84
CA ILE A 139 2.65 -4.93 5.47
C ILE A 139 1.89 -3.60 5.47
N GLN A 140 2.51 -2.53 4.97
CA GLN A 140 1.95 -1.18 4.96
C GLN A 140 1.37 -0.77 3.60
N GLY A 141 1.80 -1.38 2.53
CA GLY A 141 1.28 -1.03 1.22
C GLY A 141 1.53 -2.07 0.14
N ILE A 142 0.76 -1.96 -0.93
CA ILE A 142 0.92 -2.78 -2.14
C ILE A 142 0.86 -1.89 -3.37
N HIS A 143 1.67 -2.19 -4.39
CA HIS A 143 1.70 -1.49 -5.64
C HIS A 143 1.89 -2.42 -6.84
N TYR A 144 1.23 -2.11 -7.95
CA TYR A 144 1.37 -2.83 -9.21
C TYR A 144 2.26 -2.06 -10.19
N TRP A 145 3.27 -2.72 -10.75
CA TRP A 145 4.13 -2.14 -11.75
C TRP A 145 4.67 -3.20 -12.72
N LYS A 146 4.45 -3.01 -14.04
CA LYS A 146 4.99 -3.87 -15.11
C LYS A 146 4.82 -5.37 -14.84
N ASN A 147 3.57 -5.79 -14.63
CA ASN A 147 3.21 -7.19 -14.36
C ASN A 147 3.85 -7.77 -13.08
N LYS A 148 4.15 -6.91 -12.11
CA LYS A 148 4.69 -7.27 -10.80
C LYS A 148 3.91 -6.58 -9.70
N LEU A 149 3.75 -7.26 -8.58
CA LEU A 149 3.26 -6.67 -7.35
C LEU A 149 4.45 -6.41 -6.42
N PHE A 150 4.42 -5.28 -5.75
CA PHE A 150 5.40 -4.89 -4.73
C PHE A 150 4.67 -4.55 -3.45
N ILE A 151 5.25 -4.92 -2.32
CA ILE A 151 4.75 -4.55 -1.00
C ILE A 151 5.86 -3.86 -0.20
N THR A 152 5.47 -2.88 0.60
CA THR A 152 6.27 -2.31 1.67
C THR A 152 5.88 -2.96 2.98
N ALA A 153 6.85 -3.20 3.84
CA ALA A 153 6.63 -3.80 5.14
C ALA A 153 7.46 -3.06 6.20
N ASP A 154 6.80 -2.71 7.30
CA ASP A 154 7.38 -2.12 8.51
C ASP A 154 7.95 -3.23 9.39
N ASP A 155 8.74 -4.11 8.75
CA ASP A 155 9.29 -5.32 9.36
C ASP A 155 10.71 -5.15 9.91
N GLY A 156 11.20 -3.91 9.92
CA GLY A 156 12.35 -3.47 10.67
C GLY A 156 12.04 -3.22 12.15
N ASN A 157 12.98 -2.66 12.85
CA ASN A 157 12.78 -2.23 14.23
C ASN A 157 13.58 -0.95 14.51
N ALA A 158 12.87 0.16 14.58
CA ALA A 158 13.48 1.48 14.79
C ALA A 158 14.25 1.59 16.12
N ASP A 159 13.83 0.89 17.16
CA ASP A 159 14.51 0.87 18.46
C ASP A 159 15.87 0.15 18.39
N PHE A 160 16.06 -0.76 17.42
CA PHE A 160 17.32 -1.49 17.19
C PHE A 160 18.04 -1.06 15.90
N ASP A 161 17.63 0.03 15.29
CA ASP A 161 18.20 0.55 14.05
C ASP A 161 18.11 -0.44 12.86
N GLU A 162 17.09 -1.28 12.85
CA GLU A 162 16.80 -2.23 11.79
C GLU A 162 15.90 -1.59 10.71
N PRO A 163 16.27 -1.67 9.43
CA PRO A 163 15.54 -1.03 8.34
C PRO A 163 14.35 -1.85 7.85
N ASP A 164 13.33 -1.14 7.39
CA ASP A 164 12.20 -1.69 6.66
C ASP A 164 12.54 -2.17 5.27
N ASN A 165 11.64 -2.93 4.67
CA ASN A 165 11.90 -3.61 3.41
C ASN A 165 10.84 -3.38 2.33
N LEU A 166 11.29 -3.50 1.08
CA LEU A 166 10.47 -3.67 -0.11
C LEU A 166 10.56 -5.11 -0.59
N TYR A 167 9.42 -5.71 -0.86
CA TYR A 167 9.33 -7.04 -1.42
C TYR A 167 8.60 -7.04 -2.77
N ARG A 168 9.02 -7.91 -3.65
CA ARG A 168 8.30 -8.26 -4.87
C ARG A 168 7.53 -9.55 -4.66
N ILE A 169 6.31 -9.58 -5.16
CA ILE A 169 5.43 -10.74 -5.10
C ILE A 169 5.31 -11.35 -6.49
N ASP A 170 5.74 -12.57 -6.63
CA ASP A 170 5.57 -13.37 -7.84
C ASP A 170 4.41 -14.35 -7.62
N VAL A 171 3.21 -14.00 -8.14
CA VAL A 171 2.04 -14.87 -8.10
C VAL A 171 2.24 -16.01 -9.09
N THR A 172 2.63 -17.18 -8.59
CA THR A 172 3.03 -18.33 -9.41
C THR A 172 1.90 -19.30 -9.68
N ASP A 173 0.88 -19.32 -8.81
CA ASP A 173 -0.32 -20.13 -9.01
C ASP A 173 -1.58 -19.47 -8.40
N LYS A 174 -2.65 -20.24 -8.26
CA LYS A 174 -3.94 -19.73 -7.78
C LYS A 174 -3.99 -19.48 -6.27
N THR A 175 -3.13 -20.10 -5.50
CA THR A 175 -3.23 -20.22 -4.05
C THR A 175 -2.08 -19.61 -3.27
N TYR A 176 -0.89 -19.49 -3.87
CA TYR A 176 0.27 -18.89 -3.22
C TYR A 176 1.17 -18.11 -4.18
N ALA A 177 2.02 -17.27 -3.61
CA ALA A 177 3.00 -16.46 -4.31
C ALA A 177 4.36 -16.51 -3.61
N HIS A 178 5.44 -16.47 -4.41
CA HIS A 178 6.77 -16.27 -3.87
C HIS A 178 7.02 -14.81 -3.55
N VAL A 179 7.61 -14.57 -2.40
CA VAL A 179 8.00 -13.25 -1.92
C VAL A 179 9.51 -13.12 -1.96
N VAL A 180 10.00 -12.09 -2.65
CA VAL A 180 11.42 -11.84 -2.83
C VAL A 180 11.74 -10.45 -2.29
N ARG A 181 12.66 -10.34 -1.34
CA ARG A 181 13.12 -9.04 -0.85
C ARG A 181 13.94 -8.35 -1.93
N GLU A 182 13.47 -7.20 -2.39
CA GLU A 182 14.08 -6.40 -3.46
C GLU A 182 14.99 -5.31 -2.91
N LYS A 183 14.63 -4.72 -1.76
CA LYS A 183 15.38 -3.62 -1.19
C LYS A 183 15.26 -3.62 0.35
N ILE A 184 16.38 -3.25 0.98
CA ILE A 184 16.46 -2.86 2.38
C ILE A 184 16.66 -1.34 2.40
N PHE A 185 15.82 -0.60 3.13
CA PHE A 185 15.88 0.87 3.17
C PHE A 185 16.91 1.38 4.19
N SER A 186 18.15 0.93 4.08
CA SER A 186 19.23 1.26 5.04
C SER A 186 19.67 2.74 4.99
N GLU A 187 19.35 3.47 3.93
CA GLU A 187 19.67 4.89 3.76
C GLU A 187 18.65 5.84 4.39
N VAL A 188 17.54 5.31 4.88
CA VAL A 188 16.47 6.11 5.49
C VAL A 188 16.63 6.11 7.02
N LYS A 189 16.25 7.21 7.67
CA LYS A 189 16.18 7.27 9.14
C LYS A 189 15.02 6.42 9.63
N ARG A 190 15.26 5.63 10.67
CA ARG A 190 14.38 4.57 11.13
C ARG A 190 13.46 4.94 12.29
N GLN A 191 13.46 6.20 12.73
CA GLN A 191 12.57 6.64 13.81
C GLN A 191 11.16 6.92 13.28
N GLY A 192 10.41 5.88 12.95
CA GLY A 192 9.05 5.95 12.39
C GLY A 192 8.70 4.70 11.62
N GLU A 193 7.78 4.82 10.70
CA GLU A 193 7.23 3.72 9.90
C GLU A 193 7.43 3.98 8.40
N ILE A 194 7.70 2.90 7.65
CA ILE A 194 7.49 2.91 6.21
C ILE A 194 5.98 2.86 5.94
N GLU A 195 5.57 3.56 4.92
CA GLU A 195 4.19 3.54 4.44
C GLU A 195 4.10 2.94 3.04
N ALA A 196 2.98 3.15 2.38
CA ALA A 196 2.82 2.75 1.00
C ALA A 196 3.66 3.58 0.04
N GLY A 197 3.77 3.11 -1.18
CA GLY A 197 4.44 3.81 -2.26
C GLY A 197 3.87 3.45 -3.62
N GLY A 198 4.49 3.99 -4.64
CA GLY A 198 4.12 3.72 -6.02
C GLY A 198 5.26 4.03 -6.98
N VAL A 199 5.09 3.68 -8.24
CA VAL A 199 6.06 4.02 -9.28
C VAL A 199 5.53 5.16 -10.14
N ASP A 200 6.31 6.22 -10.28
CA ASP A 200 6.00 7.27 -11.24
C ASP A 200 6.03 6.69 -12.66
N PRO A 201 4.89 6.62 -13.36
CA PRO A 201 4.81 5.97 -14.66
C PRO A 201 5.62 6.68 -15.76
N LYS A 202 6.04 7.93 -15.54
CA LYS A 202 6.82 8.70 -16.50
C LYS A 202 8.32 8.51 -16.33
N THR A 203 8.79 8.53 -15.09
CA THR A 203 10.21 8.42 -14.78
C THR A 203 10.63 6.99 -14.48
N GLY A 204 9.70 6.14 -14.06
CA GLY A 204 9.98 4.80 -13.54
C GLY A 204 10.65 4.82 -12.16
N GLU A 205 10.64 5.95 -11.46
CA GLU A 205 11.17 6.05 -10.10
C GLU A 205 10.16 5.49 -9.10
N LEU A 206 10.66 4.75 -8.13
CA LEU A 206 9.88 4.29 -6.98
C LEU A 206 9.76 5.45 -5.98
N LEU A 207 8.55 5.75 -5.57
CA LEU A 207 8.22 6.74 -4.56
C LEU A 207 7.75 5.98 -3.32
N ILE A 208 8.36 6.22 -2.18
CA ILE A 208 7.98 5.60 -0.91
C ILE A 208 7.77 6.69 0.12
N LEU A 209 6.65 6.66 0.82
CA LEU A 209 6.34 7.51 1.95
C LEU A 209 6.92 6.87 3.22
N PHE A 210 7.56 7.70 4.03
CA PHE A 210 7.97 7.37 5.39
C PHE A 210 7.39 8.41 6.34
N ASN A 211 6.76 7.95 7.40
CA ASN A 211 6.40 8.77 8.55
C ASN A 211 7.46 8.63 9.62
N ARG A 212 8.02 9.75 10.04
CA ARG A 212 9.15 9.79 10.96
C ARG A 212 8.81 10.62 12.20
N GLY A 213 9.40 10.24 13.33
CA GLY A 213 9.29 10.95 14.59
C GLY A 213 8.28 10.34 15.56
N SER A 214 7.17 9.84 15.10
CA SER A 214 6.16 9.18 15.92
C SER A 214 6.59 7.76 16.31
N ARG A 215 6.38 7.39 17.59
CA ARG A 215 6.40 5.99 18.03
C ARG A 215 5.00 5.43 17.87
N ILE A 216 4.88 4.48 16.96
CA ILE A 216 3.61 3.82 16.66
C ILE A 216 3.57 2.47 17.42
N VAL A 217 2.46 2.19 18.05
CA VAL A 217 2.18 0.91 18.71
C VAL A 217 0.75 0.51 18.37
N LEU A 218 0.60 -0.66 17.76
CA LEU A 218 -0.69 -1.15 17.26
C LEU A 218 -1.39 -0.13 16.33
N GLY A 219 -0.60 0.53 15.47
CA GLY A 219 -1.09 1.55 14.53
C GLY A 219 -1.51 2.87 15.18
N MET A 220 -1.17 3.10 16.45
CA MET A 220 -1.54 4.30 17.20
C MET A 220 -0.32 5.05 17.71
N VAL A 221 -0.32 6.37 17.57
CA VAL A 221 0.75 7.23 18.11
C VAL A 221 0.77 7.14 19.64
N LYS A 222 1.87 6.70 20.21
CA LYS A 222 2.11 6.58 21.67
C LYS A 222 3.29 7.44 22.14
N GLY A 223 3.56 8.52 21.45
CA GLY A 223 4.63 9.46 21.75
C GLY A 223 5.57 9.68 20.57
N PHE A 224 6.76 10.23 20.87
CA PHE A 224 7.75 10.56 19.85
C PHE A 224 9.12 9.98 20.19
N TYR A 225 9.92 9.73 19.16
CA TYR A 225 11.33 9.42 19.34
C TYR A 225 12.10 10.64 19.86
N PRO A 226 13.25 10.46 20.54
CA PRO A 226 14.06 11.56 21.01
C PRO A 226 14.45 12.51 19.89
N GLY A 227 14.23 13.82 20.11
CA GLY A 227 14.49 14.88 19.13
C GLY A 227 13.34 15.22 18.20
N TYR A 228 12.18 14.58 18.37
CA TYR A 228 10.95 14.90 17.63
C TYR A 228 9.85 15.38 18.58
N ASP A 229 9.04 16.32 18.08
CA ASP A 229 7.82 16.83 18.72
C ASP A 229 6.58 16.67 17.86
N ARG A 230 6.77 16.14 16.66
CA ARG A 230 5.71 15.89 15.66
C ARG A 230 6.12 14.80 14.69
N GLU A 231 5.15 14.26 13.98
CA GLU A 231 5.36 13.41 12.81
C GLU A 231 5.84 14.23 11.61
N ILE A 232 6.74 13.65 10.83
CA ILE A 232 7.29 14.24 9.60
C ILE A 232 7.10 13.21 8.49
N SER A 233 6.18 13.48 7.57
CA SER A 233 5.96 12.64 6.40
C SER A 233 6.91 13.06 5.27
N GLU A 234 7.68 12.10 4.76
CA GLU A 234 8.67 12.31 3.70
C GLU A 234 8.48 11.32 2.56
N VAL A 235 8.47 11.81 1.33
CA VAL A 235 8.46 10.95 0.13
C VAL A 235 9.87 10.83 -0.41
N TYR A 236 10.41 9.63 -0.36
CA TYR A 236 11.71 9.28 -0.92
C TYR A 236 11.55 8.80 -2.36
N ARG A 237 12.50 9.18 -3.22
CA ARG A 237 12.53 8.80 -4.63
C ARG A 237 13.73 7.91 -4.89
N PHE A 238 13.47 6.71 -5.39
CA PHE A 238 14.50 5.72 -5.69
C PHE A 238 14.52 5.43 -7.19
N ARG A 239 15.72 5.47 -7.79
CA ARG A 239 15.89 4.98 -9.16
C ARG A 239 15.91 3.46 -9.13
N MET A 240 14.98 2.84 -9.83
CA MET A 240 14.99 1.40 -9.99
C MET A 240 16.02 1.00 -11.05
N ALA A 241 16.94 0.13 -10.67
CA ALA A 241 17.82 -0.51 -11.66
C ALA A 241 16.97 -1.40 -12.59
N PRO A 242 17.24 -1.43 -13.90
CA PRO A 242 16.59 -2.38 -14.78
C PRO A 242 16.88 -3.81 -14.30
N TYR A 243 15.88 -4.66 -14.25
CA TYR A 243 16.10 -6.09 -14.02
C TYR A 243 17.06 -6.58 -15.08
N ALA A 244 18.17 -7.17 -14.66
CA ALA A 244 19.02 -7.91 -15.58
C ALA A 244 18.18 -9.09 -16.09
N ASP A 245 17.91 -9.12 -17.41
CA ASP A 245 17.30 -10.28 -18.03
C ASP A 245 18.09 -11.52 -17.63
N LYS A 246 17.43 -12.51 -17.01
CA LYS A 246 18.09 -13.77 -16.70
C LYS A 246 18.68 -14.27 -18.01
N PRO A 247 19.97 -14.64 -18.06
CA PRO A 247 20.57 -15.13 -19.29
C PRO A 247 19.72 -16.31 -19.79
N THR A 248 19.13 -16.15 -20.95
CA THR A 248 18.41 -17.22 -21.63
C THR A 248 19.35 -18.41 -21.71
N LYS A 249 19.03 -19.51 -21.02
CA LYS A 249 19.82 -20.73 -21.09
C LYS A 249 20.04 -21.07 -22.57
N ALA A 250 21.27 -20.91 -23.03
CA ALA A 250 21.61 -21.31 -24.37
C ALA A 250 21.17 -22.77 -24.57
N LYS A 251 20.28 -23.00 -25.55
CA LYS A 251 19.90 -24.36 -25.92
C LYS A 251 21.18 -25.12 -26.24
N ALA A 252 21.55 -26.07 -25.40
CA ALA A 252 22.63 -26.99 -25.73
C ALA A 252 22.25 -27.68 -27.03
N LYS A 253 22.98 -27.35 -28.08
CA LYS A 253 22.92 -28.12 -29.35
C LYS A 253 23.40 -29.53 -29.03
N LYS A 254 22.49 -30.51 -29.20
CA LYS A 254 22.89 -31.93 -29.31
C LYS A 254 23.50 -32.19 -30.66
#